data_6421de01290e434197292726e0977fe6
#
_entry.id   6421de01290e434197292726e0977fe6
#
_cell.length_a   1.000
_cell.length_b   1.000
_cell.length_c   1.000
_cell.angle_alpha   90.00
_cell.angle_beta   90.00
_cell.angle_gamma   90.00
#
_symmetry.space_group_name_H-M   'P 1'
#
loop_
_entity.id
_entity.type
_entity.pdbx_description
1 polymer ?
#
loop_
_entity_poly.entity_id
_entity_poly.type
_entity_poly.pdbx_seq_one_letter_code
_entity_poly.pdbx_strand_id
1 'polypeptide(L)'
;GLPEDKNPDNLVMLALRKYAPPIRLAIVEQAIGTIPDLGLVIIDGIRDFLYDINSPSEATDIISRFMQWTDDRQIHIHTILHQNKNDENARGHIGTELNNKAETVMQVEVDKMDRTVSVVEAIHIRDRAFEPFAFRINDEVLPELLDSYQPQEKKIGRPAKEPFDPYKEISESVHRAALEAAFTNVCITSYDDYLERLKEGYALQDIKL
;
A
#
# COMPACT_ATOMS: atom_id res chain seq x y z
N GLY A 1 17.17 18.05 24.16
CA GLY A 1 17.36 16.63 23.89
C GLY A 1 17.32 15.81 25.19
N LEU A 2 17.05 14.51 25.10
CA LEU A 2 17.16 13.60 26.23
C LEU A 2 18.65 13.36 26.54
N PRO A 3 19.04 13.15 27.82
CA PRO A 3 20.40 12.74 28.15
C PRO A 3 20.74 11.42 27.44
N GLU A 4 21.94 11.29 26.88
CA GLU A 4 22.37 10.10 26.13
C GLU A 4 22.43 8.82 26.97
N ASP A 5 22.51 8.96 28.27
CA ASP A 5 22.78 7.89 29.25
C ASP A 5 21.52 7.43 30.02
N LYS A 6 20.37 8.07 29.82
CA LYS A 6 19.13 7.75 30.55
C LYS A 6 17.88 7.82 29.70
N ASN A 7 17.20 6.68 29.58
CA ASN A 7 15.83 6.68 29.01
C ASN A 7 14.85 7.41 29.94
N PRO A 8 13.84 8.09 29.40
CA PRO A 8 12.73 8.59 30.19
C PRO A 8 12.08 7.47 31.02
N ASP A 9 11.59 7.80 32.20
CA ASP A 9 10.98 6.79 33.08
C ASP A 9 9.71 6.14 32.48
N ASN A 10 9.07 6.80 31.49
CA ASN A 10 7.91 6.32 30.76
C ASN A 10 8.25 5.65 29.41
N LEU A 11 9.53 5.36 29.15
CA LEU A 11 9.96 4.70 27.90
C LEU A 11 10.68 3.38 28.20
N VAL A 12 10.12 2.27 27.70
CA VAL A 12 10.74 0.96 27.71
C VAL A 12 11.18 0.59 26.31
N MET A 13 12.45 0.32 26.09
CA MET A 13 13.01 -0.09 24.80
C MET A 13 13.45 -1.55 24.84
N LEU A 14 12.93 -2.36 23.90
CA LEU A 14 13.22 -3.78 23.79
C LEU A 14 14.00 -4.07 22.50
N ALA A 15 15.27 -4.44 22.60
CA ALA A 15 16.10 -4.86 21.46
C ALA A 15 15.94 -6.35 21.19
N LEU A 16 15.01 -6.72 20.31
CA LEU A 16 14.57 -8.11 20.10
C LEU A 16 15.24 -8.82 18.92
N ARG A 17 16.12 -8.15 18.20
CA ARG A 17 16.73 -8.66 16.94
C ARG A 17 17.37 -10.05 17.05
N LYS A 18 17.95 -10.39 18.18
CA LYS A 18 18.63 -11.66 18.39
C LYS A 18 17.71 -12.88 18.58
N TYR A 19 16.42 -12.66 18.79
CA TYR A 19 15.47 -13.73 19.06
C TYR A 19 14.73 -14.16 17.79
N ALA A 20 14.25 -15.43 17.76
CA ALA A 20 13.36 -15.91 16.69
C ALA A 20 11.96 -15.28 16.77
N PRO A 21 11.21 -15.21 15.66
CA PRO A 21 9.91 -14.54 15.60
C PRO A 21 8.93 -14.89 16.73
N PRO A 22 8.68 -16.20 17.09
CA PRO A 22 7.77 -16.53 18.17
C PRO A 22 8.22 -16.04 19.54
N ILE A 23 9.55 -16.01 19.76
CA ILE A 23 10.12 -15.52 21.03
C ILE A 23 9.96 -14.00 21.13
N ARG A 24 10.17 -13.27 20.02
CA ARG A 24 9.91 -11.81 19.97
C ARG A 24 8.46 -11.51 20.31
N LEU A 25 7.53 -12.25 19.72
CA LEU A 25 6.09 -12.09 19.95
C LEU A 25 5.74 -12.35 21.43
N ALA A 26 6.27 -13.43 22.02
CA ALA A 26 6.05 -13.76 23.41
C ALA A 26 6.61 -12.71 24.39
N ILE A 27 7.79 -12.15 24.08
CA ILE A 27 8.37 -11.06 24.89
C ILE A 27 7.49 -9.80 24.83
N VAL A 28 6.99 -9.43 23.64
CA VAL A 28 6.11 -8.27 23.50
C VAL A 28 4.77 -8.50 24.21
N GLU A 29 4.19 -9.67 24.08
CA GLU A 29 2.96 -10.05 24.79
C GLU A 29 3.13 -9.97 26.31
N GLN A 30 4.25 -10.49 26.83
CA GLN A 30 4.57 -10.37 28.26
C GLN A 30 4.77 -8.92 28.69
N ALA A 31 5.47 -8.11 27.89
CA ALA A 31 5.68 -6.69 28.19
C ALA A 31 4.35 -5.92 28.22
N ILE A 32 3.47 -6.13 27.24
CA ILE A 32 2.12 -5.54 27.19
C ILE A 32 1.32 -5.95 28.44
N GLY A 33 1.45 -7.21 28.88
CA GLY A 33 0.73 -7.73 30.05
C GLY A 33 1.24 -7.19 31.39
N THR A 34 2.51 -6.79 31.48
CA THR A 34 3.18 -6.48 32.76
C THR A 34 3.50 -5.00 32.99
N ILE A 35 3.65 -4.20 31.92
CA ILE A 35 3.94 -2.77 32.05
C ILE A 35 2.69 -2.04 32.53
N PRO A 36 2.74 -1.36 33.69
CA PRO A 36 1.61 -0.58 34.17
C PRO A 36 1.41 0.68 33.32
N ASP A 37 0.16 1.15 33.24
CA ASP A 37 -0.23 2.39 32.54
C ASP A 37 0.31 2.52 31.11
N LEU A 38 0.47 1.37 30.43
CA LEU A 38 0.91 1.33 29.04
C LEU A 38 -0.15 1.97 28.13
N GLY A 39 0.21 3.02 27.40
CA GLY A 39 -0.70 3.70 26.47
C GLY A 39 -0.34 3.50 24.99
N LEU A 40 0.96 3.34 24.68
CA LEU A 40 1.45 3.26 23.32
C LEU A 40 2.51 2.16 23.18
N VAL A 41 2.38 1.34 22.15
CA VAL A 41 3.39 0.36 21.72
C VAL A 41 3.81 0.68 20.30
N ILE A 42 5.12 0.84 20.06
CA ILE A 42 5.69 1.04 18.73
C ILE A 42 6.47 -0.21 18.35
N ILE A 43 6.10 -0.81 17.20
CA ILE A 43 6.73 -2.00 16.66
C ILE A 43 7.44 -1.61 15.37
N ASP A 44 8.75 -1.42 15.47
CA ASP A 44 9.60 -1.13 14.32
C ASP A 44 10.01 -2.44 13.65
N GLY A 45 9.32 -2.69 12.51
CA GLY A 45 9.46 -3.89 11.72
C GLY A 45 8.53 -5.05 12.13
N ILE A 46 7.20 -4.89 12.00
CA ILE A 46 6.23 -5.98 12.25
C ILE A 46 6.55 -7.26 11.48
N ARG A 47 7.21 -7.16 10.33
CA ARG A 47 7.71 -8.30 9.56
C ARG A 47 8.54 -9.27 10.41
N ASP A 48 9.21 -8.76 11.39
CA ASP A 48 10.13 -9.54 12.22
C ASP A 48 9.45 -10.50 13.22
N PHE A 49 8.13 -10.46 13.29
CA PHE A 49 7.32 -11.42 14.03
C PHE A 49 6.88 -12.64 13.20
N LEU A 50 7.17 -12.65 11.89
CA LEU A 50 6.78 -13.71 10.97
C LEU A 50 8.00 -14.46 10.45
N TYR A 51 7.84 -15.75 10.17
CA TYR A 51 8.79 -16.50 9.37
C TYR A 51 8.58 -16.22 7.88
N ASP A 52 7.32 -16.23 7.43
CA ASP A 52 6.96 -15.93 6.05
C ASP A 52 5.97 -14.76 5.98
N ILE A 53 6.43 -13.64 5.42
CA ILE A 53 5.63 -12.42 5.22
C ILE A 53 4.40 -12.64 4.31
N ASN A 54 4.42 -13.69 3.48
CA ASN A 54 3.35 -14.05 2.57
C ASN A 54 2.42 -15.13 3.13
N SER A 55 2.65 -15.61 4.36
CA SER A 55 1.78 -16.57 5.03
C SER A 55 0.48 -15.91 5.50
N PRO A 56 -0.70 -16.26 4.92
CA PRO A 56 -1.97 -15.69 5.37
C PRO A 56 -2.29 -16.04 6.81
N SER A 57 -1.94 -17.26 7.24
CA SER A 57 -2.23 -17.74 8.60
C SER A 57 -1.41 -17.01 9.65
N GLU A 58 -0.10 -16.82 9.41
CA GLU A 58 0.75 -16.05 10.33
C GLU A 58 0.31 -14.58 10.41
N ALA A 59 -0.03 -13.96 9.26
CA ALA A 59 -0.52 -12.60 9.21
C ALA A 59 -1.82 -12.44 10.01
N THR A 60 -2.79 -13.34 9.81
CA THR A 60 -4.06 -13.31 10.53
C THR A 60 -3.88 -13.52 12.04
N ASP A 61 -2.98 -14.43 12.47
CA ASP A 61 -2.71 -14.69 13.88
C ASP A 61 -2.14 -13.43 14.57
N ILE A 62 -1.15 -12.79 13.98
CA ILE A 62 -0.54 -11.57 14.55
C ILE A 62 -1.54 -10.43 14.65
N ILE A 63 -2.33 -10.19 13.59
CA ILE A 63 -3.32 -9.12 13.60
C ILE A 63 -4.42 -9.39 14.63
N SER A 64 -4.85 -10.65 14.78
CA SER A 64 -5.83 -11.03 15.81
C SER A 64 -5.31 -10.74 17.22
N ARG A 65 -4.02 -11.03 17.49
CA ARG A 65 -3.39 -10.69 18.78
C ARG A 65 -3.32 -9.18 19.00
N PHE A 66 -2.99 -8.40 17.99
CA PHE A 66 -2.96 -6.92 18.10
C PHE A 66 -4.35 -6.36 18.41
N MET A 67 -5.38 -6.86 17.73
CA MET A 67 -6.76 -6.48 18.00
C MET A 67 -7.16 -6.83 19.45
N GLN A 68 -6.78 -8.02 19.93
CA GLN A 68 -7.02 -8.43 21.30
C GLN A 68 -6.28 -7.53 22.30
N TRP A 69 -4.99 -7.27 22.11
CA TRP A 69 -4.22 -6.43 23.02
C TRP A 69 -4.70 -5.00 23.07
N THR A 70 -5.12 -4.43 21.94
CA THR A 70 -5.70 -3.07 21.91
C THR A 70 -7.02 -3.01 22.66
N ASP A 71 -7.85 -4.05 22.56
CA ASP A 71 -9.13 -4.13 23.28
C ASP A 71 -8.94 -4.40 24.77
N ASP A 72 -8.18 -5.44 25.14
CA ASP A 72 -7.97 -5.85 26.53
C ASP A 72 -7.24 -4.80 27.37
N ARG A 73 -6.30 -4.08 26.75
CA ARG A 73 -5.43 -3.12 27.45
C ARG A 73 -5.75 -1.66 27.19
N GLN A 74 -6.67 -1.38 26.25
CA GLN A 74 -7.02 -0.01 25.82
C GLN A 74 -5.80 0.82 25.42
N ILE A 75 -4.88 0.18 24.66
CA ILE A 75 -3.62 0.76 24.18
C ILE A 75 -3.68 1.08 22.70
N HIS A 76 -2.82 1.98 22.25
CA HIS A 76 -2.54 2.19 20.84
C HIS A 76 -1.32 1.37 20.40
N ILE A 77 -1.43 0.67 19.27
CA ILE A 77 -0.29 -0.04 18.66
C ILE A 77 0.03 0.62 17.33
N HIS A 78 1.24 1.15 17.22
CA HIS A 78 1.81 1.70 15.99
C HIS A 78 2.80 0.71 15.40
N THR A 79 2.61 0.33 14.13
CA THR A 79 3.50 -0.62 13.44
C THR A 79 4.16 0.01 12.23
N ILE A 80 5.40 -0.39 11.96
CA ILE A 80 6.14 0.04 10.78
C ILE A 80 6.33 -1.14 9.85
N LEU A 81 6.00 -0.95 8.58
CA LEU A 81 6.16 -1.94 7.51
C LEU A 81 6.68 -1.27 6.25
N HIS A 82 7.73 -1.82 5.66
CA HIS A 82 8.24 -1.34 4.39
C HIS A 82 7.29 -1.68 3.25
N GLN A 83 7.16 -0.75 2.30
CA GLN A 83 6.45 -0.99 1.05
C GLN A 83 7.21 -1.95 0.13
N ASN A 84 6.51 -2.46 -0.87
CA ASN A 84 7.13 -3.16 -1.98
C ASN A 84 8.02 -2.20 -2.78
N LYS A 85 9.07 -2.74 -3.40
CA LYS A 85 9.99 -1.91 -4.22
C LYS A 85 9.37 -1.44 -5.54
N ASN A 86 8.37 -2.12 -6.04
CA ASN A 86 7.84 -1.94 -7.40
C ASN A 86 6.43 -1.38 -7.46
N ASP A 87 5.76 -1.27 -6.33
CA ASP A 87 4.40 -0.73 -6.22
C ASP A 87 4.21 0.00 -4.87
N GLU A 88 3.12 0.75 -4.74
CA GLU A 88 2.78 1.51 -3.53
C GLU A 88 2.11 0.65 -2.46
N ASN A 89 2.00 -0.68 -2.65
CA ASN A 89 1.33 -1.56 -1.70
C ASN A 89 2.22 -1.91 -0.51
N ALA A 90 1.62 -2.09 0.64
CA ALA A 90 2.27 -2.65 1.80
C ALA A 90 2.72 -4.09 1.53
N ARG A 91 3.91 -4.44 2.01
CA ARG A 91 4.58 -5.68 1.63
C ARG A 91 3.94 -6.93 2.26
N GLY A 92 3.63 -7.91 1.40
CA GLY A 92 3.19 -9.25 1.81
C GLY A 92 1.74 -9.32 2.30
N HIS A 93 1.30 -10.51 2.70
CA HIS A 93 -0.05 -10.69 3.27
C HIS A 93 -0.26 -9.91 4.56
N ILE A 94 0.78 -9.75 5.39
CA ILE A 94 0.68 -8.94 6.60
C ILE A 94 0.33 -7.48 6.28
N GLY A 95 0.85 -6.92 5.18
CA GLY A 95 0.50 -5.57 4.75
C GLY A 95 -0.96 -5.44 4.36
N THR A 96 -1.51 -6.43 3.66
CA THR A 96 -2.93 -6.48 3.31
C THR A 96 -3.81 -6.54 4.56
N GLU A 97 -3.48 -7.43 5.50
CA GLU A 97 -4.25 -7.56 6.75
C GLU A 97 -4.17 -6.29 7.62
N LEU A 98 -3.00 -5.65 7.71
CA LEU A 98 -2.85 -4.37 8.40
C LEU A 98 -3.74 -3.30 7.77
N ASN A 99 -3.72 -3.13 6.46
CA ASN A 99 -4.55 -2.14 5.76
C ASN A 99 -6.05 -2.39 6.00
N ASN A 100 -6.47 -3.66 6.09
CA ASN A 100 -7.87 -4.01 6.32
C ASN A 100 -8.34 -3.74 7.76
N LYS A 101 -7.43 -3.76 8.74
CA LYS A 101 -7.78 -3.69 10.17
C LYS A 101 -7.32 -2.41 10.87
N ALA A 102 -6.28 -1.75 10.36
CA ALA A 102 -5.79 -0.51 10.95
C ALA A 102 -6.84 0.61 10.90
N GLU A 103 -6.86 1.42 11.93
CA GLU A 103 -7.64 2.66 12.01
C GLU A 103 -7.10 3.71 11.03
N THR A 104 -5.79 3.83 11.01
CA THR A 104 -5.06 4.78 10.17
C THR A 104 -3.85 4.12 9.55
N VAL A 105 -3.68 4.28 8.25
CA VAL A 105 -2.48 3.91 7.49
C VAL A 105 -1.88 5.18 6.89
N MET A 106 -0.65 5.47 7.30
CA MET A 106 0.13 6.60 6.79
C MET A 106 1.30 6.09 5.96
N GLN A 107 1.59 6.78 4.89
CA GLN A 107 2.78 6.57 4.08
C GLN A 107 3.79 7.69 4.35
N VAL A 108 5.05 7.30 4.50
CA VAL A 108 6.17 8.24 4.63
C VAL A 108 7.10 8.00 3.46
N GLU A 109 7.26 9.01 2.62
CA GLU A 109 8.14 8.96 1.44
C GLU A 109 9.18 10.08 1.50
N VAL A 110 10.36 9.80 0.95
CA VAL A 110 11.37 10.85 0.72
C VAL A 110 10.97 11.63 -0.52
N ASP A 111 10.97 12.97 -0.41
CA ASP A 111 10.69 13.83 -1.55
C ASP A 111 11.68 13.58 -2.71
N LYS A 112 11.16 13.57 -3.94
CA LYS A 112 11.95 13.24 -5.14
C LYS A 112 12.92 14.34 -5.54
N MET A 113 12.60 15.58 -5.22
CA MET A 113 13.40 16.75 -5.58
C MET A 113 14.37 17.14 -4.46
N ASP A 114 13.94 16.97 -3.21
CA ASP A 114 14.76 17.24 -2.03
C ASP A 114 14.78 16.01 -1.10
N ARG A 115 15.85 15.25 -1.19
CA ARG A 115 16.03 14.01 -0.41
C ARG A 115 16.21 14.23 1.10
N THR A 116 16.33 15.46 1.54
CA THR A 116 16.37 15.82 2.97
C THR A 116 14.98 15.95 3.56
N VAL A 117 13.94 16.00 2.72
CA VAL A 117 12.54 16.15 3.09
C VAL A 117 11.82 14.80 3.03
N SER A 118 11.04 14.51 4.05
CA SER A 118 10.11 13.38 4.09
C SER A 118 8.68 13.90 4.11
N VAL A 119 7.82 13.27 3.30
CA VAL A 119 6.40 13.62 3.16
C VAL A 119 5.56 12.55 3.81
N VAL A 120 4.55 12.96 4.58
CA VAL A 120 3.59 12.08 5.23
C VAL A 120 2.21 12.28 4.62
N GLU A 121 1.63 11.21 4.11
CA GLU A 121 0.29 11.20 3.51
C GLU A 121 -0.58 10.13 4.19
N ALA A 122 -1.89 10.42 4.28
CA ALA A 122 -2.87 9.45 4.71
C ALA A 122 -3.26 8.54 3.52
N ILE A 123 -3.07 7.21 3.67
CA ILE A 123 -3.47 6.24 2.64
C ILE A 123 -4.87 5.69 2.95
N HIS A 124 -5.10 5.29 4.19
CA HIS A 124 -6.41 4.86 4.69
C HIS A 124 -6.63 5.48 6.05
N ILE A 125 -7.76 6.13 6.22
CA ILE A 125 -8.24 6.65 7.50
C ILE A 125 -9.72 6.32 7.62
N ARG A 126 -10.14 5.78 8.75
CA ARG A 126 -11.56 5.48 9.04
C ARG A 126 -12.32 6.71 9.49
N ASP A 127 -11.60 7.70 10.00
CA ASP A 127 -12.13 9.00 10.42
C ASP A 127 -11.71 10.10 9.41
N ARG A 128 -11.69 11.35 9.83
CA ARG A 128 -11.34 12.51 9.01
C ARG A 128 -9.86 12.47 8.61
N ALA A 129 -9.60 12.49 7.31
CA ALA A 129 -8.24 12.59 6.79
C ALA A 129 -7.58 13.90 7.20
N PHE A 130 -6.28 13.85 7.48
CA PHE A 130 -5.43 15.03 7.67
C PHE A 130 -4.80 15.45 6.32
N GLU A 131 -4.48 16.73 6.22
CA GLU A 131 -3.72 17.23 5.07
C GLU A 131 -2.29 16.68 5.08
N PRO A 132 -1.73 16.30 3.92
CA PRO A 132 -0.33 15.89 3.84
C PRO A 132 0.60 16.94 4.43
N PHE A 133 1.62 16.47 5.13
CA PHE A 133 2.63 17.34 5.71
C PHE A 133 4.04 16.82 5.43
N ALA A 134 5.03 17.67 5.56
CA ALA A 134 6.42 17.31 5.37
C ALA A 134 7.28 17.71 6.56
N PHE A 135 8.34 16.96 6.75
CA PHE A 135 9.35 17.25 7.76
C PHE A 135 10.75 16.96 7.21
N ARG A 136 11.75 17.54 7.83
CA ARG A 136 13.16 17.19 7.64
C ARG A 136 13.81 16.88 8.98
N ILE A 137 14.93 16.19 8.93
CA ILE A 137 15.78 16.02 10.13
C ILE A 137 16.76 17.17 10.15
N ASN A 138 16.74 17.96 11.22
CA ASN A 138 17.64 19.10 11.40
C ASN A 138 19.03 18.67 11.85
N ASP A 139 19.95 19.62 12.03
CA ASP A 139 21.34 19.37 12.44
C ASP A 139 21.45 18.76 13.86
N GLU A 140 20.42 18.91 14.68
CA GLU A 140 20.33 18.30 16.01
C GLU A 140 19.75 16.87 15.98
N VAL A 141 19.56 16.30 14.77
CA VAL A 141 18.96 14.98 14.54
C VAL A 141 17.51 14.88 15.04
N LEU A 142 16.79 15.99 15.06
CA LEU A 142 15.38 16.05 15.43
C LEU A 142 14.50 16.33 14.22
N PRO A 143 13.27 15.78 14.16
CA PRO A 143 12.32 16.09 13.10
C PRO A 143 11.84 17.54 13.26
N GLU A 144 11.85 18.28 12.15
CA GLU A 144 11.37 19.66 12.04
C GLU A 144 10.27 19.74 10.98
N LEU A 145 9.07 20.16 11.38
CA LEU A 145 7.94 20.33 10.47
C LEU A 145 8.20 21.47 9.47
N LEU A 146 7.80 21.27 8.24
CA LEU A 146 7.89 22.27 7.18
C LEU A 146 6.52 22.91 6.91
N ASP A 147 6.24 24.02 7.53
CA ASP A 147 4.93 24.70 7.51
C ASP A 147 4.47 25.18 6.11
N SER A 148 5.42 25.36 5.17
CA SER A 148 5.12 25.86 3.81
C SER A 148 5.29 24.80 2.72
N TYR A 149 5.43 23.52 3.09
CA TYR A 149 5.55 22.46 2.10
C TYR A 149 4.22 22.28 1.35
N GLN A 150 4.27 22.45 0.03
CA GLN A 150 3.16 22.05 -0.84
C GLN A 150 3.55 20.75 -1.53
N PRO A 151 2.78 19.65 -1.29
CA PRO A 151 2.99 18.41 -2.02
C PRO A 151 2.96 18.71 -3.52
N GLN A 152 4.01 18.34 -4.23
CA GLN A 152 3.94 18.41 -5.68
C GLN A 152 2.87 17.40 -6.10
N GLU A 153 1.90 17.84 -6.88
CA GLU A 153 0.93 16.95 -7.50
C GLU A 153 1.70 15.79 -8.13
N LYS A 154 1.43 14.57 -7.65
CA LYS A 154 1.92 13.36 -8.33
C LYS A 154 1.50 13.54 -9.78
N LYS A 155 2.41 13.86 -10.68
CA LYS A 155 2.14 13.72 -12.12
C LYS A 155 1.83 12.25 -12.29
N ILE A 156 0.52 11.95 -12.22
CA ILE A 156 -0.03 10.63 -12.50
C ILE A 156 0.69 10.18 -13.76
N GLY A 157 1.38 9.06 -13.66
CA GLY A 157 2.19 8.53 -14.73
C GLY A 157 1.42 8.59 -16.04
N ARG A 158 2.16 8.64 -17.16
CA ARG A 158 1.68 8.78 -18.55
C ARG A 158 0.17 8.63 -18.65
N PRO A 159 -0.60 9.68 -19.03
CA PRO A 159 -2.06 9.61 -19.03
C PRO A 159 -2.47 8.26 -19.59
N ALA A 160 -3.33 7.54 -18.89
CA ALA A 160 -3.83 6.27 -19.37
C ALA A 160 -4.18 6.51 -20.83
N LYS A 161 -3.59 5.74 -21.77
CA LYS A 161 -3.99 5.83 -23.17
C LYS A 161 -5.50 5.80 -23.14
N GLU A 162 -6.13 6.82 -23.70
CA GLU A 162 -7.58 6.81 -23.81
C GLU A 162 -7.97 5.43 -24.36
N PRO A 163 -8.94 4.75 -23.77
CA PRO A 163 -9.35 3.45 -24.26
C PRO A 163 -9.62 3.62 -25.75
N PHE A 164 -9.09 2.69 -26.55
CA PHE A 164 -9.26 2.66 -28.00
C PHE A 164 -10.75 2.83 -28.33
N ASP A 165 -11.09 3.93 -28.98
CA ASP A 165 -12.44 4.22 -29.44
C ASP A 165 -12.54 3.89 -30.93
N PRO A 166 -13.11 2.74 -31.29
CA PRO A 166 -13.17 2.31 -32.68
C PRO A 166 -13.92 3.29 -33.59
N TYR A 167 -14.85 4.08 -33.05
CA TYR A 167 -15.60 5.08 -33.81
C TYR A 167 -14.81 6.34 -34.11
N LYS A 168 -13.75 6.61 -33.35
CA LYS A 168 -12.86 7.76 -33.61
C LYS A 168 -11.61 7.36 -34.37
N GLU A 169 -11.10 6.17 -34.14
CA GLU A 169 -9.79 5.74 -34.63
C GLU A 169 -9.88 4.94 -35.92
N ILE A 170 -11.04 4.35 -36.26
CA ILE A 170 -11.26 3.60 -37.48
C ILE A 170 -12.24 4.38 -38.38
N SER A 171 -11.87 4.62 -39.62
CA SER A 171 -12.76 5.32 -40.56
C SER A 171 -14.00 4.46 -40.94
N GLU A 172 -15.12 5.11 -41.25
CA GLU A 172 -16.35 4.44 -41.63
C GLU A 172 -16.14 3.50 -42.83
N SER A 173 -15.29 3.86 -43.76
CA SER A 173 -14.99 3.02 -44.94
C SER A 173 -14.32 1.71 -44.55
N VAL A 174 -13.42 1.74 -43.59
CA VAL A 174 -12.74 0.56 -43.06
C VAL A 174 -13.69 -0.32 -42.24
N HIS A 175 -14.57 0.27 -41.43
CA HIS A 175 -15.62 -0.46 -40.73
C HIS A 175 -16.52 -1.20 -41.71
N ARG A 176 -16.95 -0.53 -42.77
CA ARG A 176 -17.81 -1.12 -43.82
C ARG A 176 -17.09 -2.28 -44.51
N ALA A 177 -15.85 -2.10 -44.94
CA ALA A 177 -15.07 -3.16 -45.58
C ALA A 177 -14.84 -4.37 -44.67
N ALA A 178 -14.56 -4.15 -43.38
CA ALA A 178 -14.41 -5.21 -42.40
C ALA A 178 -15.69 -6.00 -42.17
N LEU A 179 -16.85 -5.32 -42.08
CA LEU A 179 -18.15 -5.96 -41.93
C LEU A 179 -18.57 -6.73 -43.20
N GLU A 180 -18.31 -6.18 -44.39
CA GLU A 180 -18.55 -6.88 -45.65
C GLU A 180 -17.70 -8.14 -45.75
N ALA A 181 -16.41 -8.07 -45.41
CA ALA A 181 -15.52 -9.24 -45.40
C ALA A 181 -15.96 -10.30 -44.38
N ALA A 182 -16.41 -9.89 -43.21
CA ALA A 182 -16.84 -10.79 -42.13
C ALA A 182 -18.16 -11.52 -42.45
N PHE A 183 -19.11 -10.86 -43.15
CA PHE A 183 -20.51 -11.31 -43.16
C PHE A 183 -21.08 -11.53 -44.57
N THR A 184 -20.31 -11.35 -45.64
CA THR A 184 -20.81 -11.62 -47.01
C THR A 184 -20.96 -13.12 -47.26
N ASN A 185 -22.16 -13.57 -47.60
CA ASN A 185 -22.50 -14.96 -47.90
C ASN A 185 -22.28 -15.97 -46.77
N VAL A 186 -22.43 -15.54 -45.53
CA VAL A 186 -22.19 -16.37 -44.35
C VAL A 186 -23.44 -16.44 -43.48
N CYS A 187 -23.70 -17.62 -42.90
CA CYS A 187 -24.71 -17.83 -41.86
C CYS A 187 -24.01 -17.85 -40.48
N ILE A 188 -24.43 -16.97 -39.60
CA ILE A 188 -23.92 -16.92 -38.21
C ILE A 188 -24.68 -17.95 -37.38
N THR A 189 -23.97 -18.83 -36.71
CA THR A 189 -24.54 -19.94 -35.93
C THR A 189 -24.54 -19.72 -34.44
N SER A 190 -23.63 -18.85 -33.92
CA SER A 190 -23.50 -18.54 -32.50
C SER A 190 -22.88 -17.15 -32.28
N TYR A 191 -22.93 -16.68 -31.04
CA TYR A 191 -22.24 -15.44 -30.65
C TYR A 191 -20.71 -15.52 -30.79
N ASP A 192 -20.14 -16.67 -30.49
CA ASP A 192 -18.70 -16.90 -30.65
C ASP A 192 -18.29 -16.88 -32.13
N ASP A 193 -19.08 -17.53 -33.02
CA ASP A 193 -18.89 -17.47 -34.48
C ASP A 193 -18.99 -16.03 -35.01
N TYR A 194 -19.93 -15.23 -34.48
CA TYR A 194 -20.05 -13.82 -34.80
C TYR A 194 -18.77 -13.03 -34.42
N LEU A 195 -18.26 -13.22 -33.19
CA LEU A 195 -17.06 -12.51 -32.72
C LEU A 195 -15.81 -12.92 -33.52
N GLU A 196 -15.65 -14.19 -33.79
CA GLU A 196 -14.51 -14.71 -34.54
C GLU A 196 -14.45 -14.12 -35.95
N ARG A 197 -15.57 -14.14 -36.67
CA ARG A 197 -15.69 -13.54 -38.00
C ARG A 197 -15.47 -12.04 -38.00
N LEU A 198 -15.96 -11.35 -36.97
CA LEU A 198 -15.75 -9.91 -36.83
C LEU A 198 -14.25 -9.61 -36.69
N LYS A 199 -13.54 -10.35 -35.85
CA LYS A 199 -12.10 -10.24 -35.72
C LYS A 199 -11.35 -10.50 -37.01
N GLU A 200 -11.73 -11.54 -37.74
CA GLU A 200 -11.14 -11.85 -39.04
C GLU A 200 -11.39 -10.72 -40.07
N GLY A 201 -12.62 -10.18 -40.15
CA GLY A 201 -12.96 -9.08 -41.03
C GLY A 201 -12.11 -7.81 -40.74
N TYR A 202 -11.88 -7.48 -39.47
CA TYR A 202 -11.01 -6.37 -39.09
C TYR A 202 -9.54 -6.68 -39.33
N ALA A 203 -9.10 -7.93 -39.11
CA ALA A 203 -7.72 -8.33 -39.38
C ALA A 203 -7.35 -8.21 -40.86
N LEU A 204 -8.30 -8.45 -41.77
CA LEU A 204 -8.12 -8.22 -43.23
C LEU A 204 -7.94 -6.73 -43.58
N GLN A 205 -8.27 -5.82 -42.67
CA GLN A 205 -8.07 -4.38 -42.84
C GLN A 205 -6.86 -3.88 -41.97
N ASP A 206 -5.96 -4.78 -41.57
CA ASP A 206 -4.79 -4.51 -40.73
C ASP A 206 -5.13 -3.95 -39.32
N ILE A 207 -6.34 -4.15 -38.83
CA ILE A 207 -6.81 -3.73 -37.53
C ILE A 207 -6.84 -4.93 -36.57
N LYS A 208 -6.18 -4.80 -35.43
CA LYS A 208 -6.24 -5.77 -34.32
C LYS A 208 -7.24 -5.28 -33.29
N LEU A 209 -8.32 -6.01 -33.12
CA LEU A 209 -9.33 -5.82 -32.07
C LEU A 209 -8.95 -6.58 -30.79
#